data_8efd87b90ff388accd44c392aa3ffbaa
#
_entry.id   8efd87b90ff388accd44c392aa3ffbaa
#
_cell.length_a   1.000
_cell.length_b   1.000
_cell.length_c   1.000
_cell.angle_alpha   90.00
_cell.angle_beta   90.00
_cell.angle_gamma   90.00
#
_symmetry.space_group_name_H-M   'P 1'
#
loop_
_entity.id
_entity.type
_entity.pdbx_description
1 polymer ?
#
loop_
_entity_poly.entity_id
_entity_poly.type
_entity_poly.pdbx_seq_one_letter_code
_entity_poly.pdbx_strand_id
1 'polypeptide(L)'
;AMGDAFVAVSDDISSIYLNPAGLANLNMPKLAFMSQPWIAGINMSFTAGALIIPNLGNIGFGLTQMNYGEMEVTNLEYQGGTCESFTASDIAASLTFSRKLVSWFSFGSTIKYVRSNIWHSSASAVAVDLGVLVNTDFFSFTGKDEDGLNIGMSISNYGSRMRFDGIDIYQPIDISEYEEGNYGDVPGQFRPSDWELPLIFRIGVALKPIKNNISQLTISADALHPNNNSESINIG
;
A
#
# COMPACT_ATOMS: atom_id res chain seq x y z
N ALA A 1 -9.15 14.03 -3.86
CA ALA A 1 -10.12 14.89 -4.57
C ALA A 1 -10.86 14.15 -5.68
N MET A 2 -10.32 13.04 -6.18
CA MET A 2 -10.89 12.22 -7.28
C MET A 2 -11.71 11.02 -6.77
N GLY A 3 -12.20 11.02 -5.52
CA GLY A 3 -13.00 9.91 -4.98
C GLY A 3 -12.32 8.54 -5.07
N ASP A 4 -10.99 8.48 -4.96
CA ASP A 4 -10.12 7.32 -5.21
C ASP A 4 -10.12 6.76 -6.66
N ALA A 5 -10.78 7.42 -7.61
CA ALA A 5 -10.73 7.06 -9.03
C ALA A 5 -9.49 7.67 -9.71
N PHE A 6 -8.32 7.07 -9.51
CA PHE A 6 -7.02 7.64 -9.92
C PHE A 6 -6.17 6.70 -10.78
N VAL A 7 -6.54 5.44 -10.92
CA VAL A 7 -5.71 4.40 -11.58
C VAL A 7 -5.40 4.74 -13.04
N ALA A 8 -6.36 5.32 -13.77
CA ALA A 8 -6.18 5.75 -15.16
C ALA A 8 -5.69 7.21 -15.29
N VAL A 9 -5.84 8.03 -14.26
CA VAL A 9 -5.36 9.43 -14.24
C VAL A 9 -3.85 9.47 -13.95
N SER A 10 -3.40 8.85 -12.89
CA SER A 10 -2.01 8.59 -12.45
C SER A 10 -0.94 9.54 -13.01
N ASP A 11 -1.07 10.85 -12.68
CA ASP A 11 -0.24 11.91 -13.24
C ASP A 11 0.66 12.61 -12.19
N ASP A 12 0.67 12.08 -10.97
CA ASP A 12 1.47 12.61 -9.88
C ASP A 12 2.25 11.52 -9.11
N ILE A 13 2.96 11.93 -8.05
CA ILE A 13 3.81 11.05 -7.25
C ILE A 13 3.03 10.00 -6.46
N SER A 14 1.73 10.19 -6.21
CA SER A 14 0.86 9.19 -5.56
C SER A 14 0.65 7.93 -6.41
N SER A 15 1.02 8.00 -7.70
CA SER A 15 1.10 6.85 -8.61
C SER A 15 1.93 5.70 -8.04
N ILE A 16 2.96 5.97 -7.23
CA ILE A 16 3.77 4.94 -6.55
C ILE A 16 2.88 3.98 -5.76
N TYR A 17 1.80 4.51 -5.18
CA TYR A 17 0.88 3.74 -4.34
C TYR A 17 -0.28 3.12 -5.13
N LEU A 18 -0.83 3.81 -6.13
CA LEU A 18 -2.07 3.44 -6.81
C LEU A 18 -1.84 2.69 -8.12
N ASN A 19 -0.97 3.21 -8.99
CA ASN A 19 -0.60 2.60 -10.27
C ASN A 19 0.83 3.00 -10.64
N PRO A 20 1.82 2.12 -10.45
CA PRO A 20 3.23 2.45 -10.67
C PRO A 20 3.54 2.92 -12.10
N ALA A 21 2.73 2.55 -13.10
CA ALA A 21 2.94 3.02 -14.47
C ALA A 21 2.79 4.54 -14.62
N GLY A 22 2.01 5.18 -13.75
CA GLY A 22 1.79 6.63 -13.76
C GLY A 22 3.05 7.44 -13.49
N LEU A 23 4.02 6.86 -12.78
CA LEU A 23 5.29 7.52 -12.54
C LEU A 23 6.04 7.89 -13.84
N ALA A 24 5.79 7.15 -14.93
CA ALA A 24 6.36 7.45 -16.25
C ALA A 24 5.90 8.78 -16.85
N ASN A 25 4.79 9.35 -16.36
CA ASN A 25 4.26 10.63 -16.81
C ASN A 25 4.90 11.86 -16.11
N LEU A 26 5.72 11.63 -15.09
CA LEU A 26 6.42 12.72 -14.42
C LEU A 26 7.52 13.30 -15.32
N ASN A 27 7.49 14.63 -15.47
CA ASN A 27 8.44 15.39 -16.29
C ASN A 27 9.54 16.07 -15.47
N MET A 28 9.45 16.05 -14.15
CA MET A 28 10.44 16.61 -13.23
C MET A 28 10.54 15.78 -11.95
N PRO A 29 11.68 15.78 -11.27
CA PRO A 29 11.78 15.17 -9.94
C PRO A 29 10.75 15.75 -8.98
N LYS A 30 10.13 14.90 -8.18
CA LYS A 30 9.14 15.29 -7.18
C LYS A 30 9.46 14.67 -5.84
N LEU A 31 9.12 15.38 -4.78
CA LEU A 31 9.11 14.89 -3.39
C LEU A 31 7.75 15.25 -2.80
N ALA A 32 7.16 14.31 -2.08
CA ALA A 32 5.92 14.53 -1.36
C ALA A 32 6.04 14.00 0.05
N PHE A 33 5.43 14.71 0.98
CA PHE A 33 5.22 14.27 2.35
C PHE A 33 3.76 14.53 2.72
N MET A 34 3.11 13.52 3.29
CA MET A 34 1.76 13.62 3.80
C MET A 34 1.74 13.03 5.22
N SER A 35 1.08 13.72 6.13
CA SER A 35 0.80 13.23 7.48
C SER A 35 -0.68 13.42 7.74
N GLN A 36 -1.35 12.35 8.12
CA GLN A 36 -2.79 12.34 8.35
C GLN A 36 -3.09 11.71 9.71
N PRO A 37 -3.49 12.53 10.70
CA PRO A 37 -4.03 11.99 11.93
C PRO A 37 -5.37 11.30 11.64
N TRP A 38 -5.55 10.13 12.23
CA TRP A 38 -6.73 9.30 12.13
C TRP A 38 -7.45 9.21 13.48
N ILE A 39 -8.56 8.48 13.52
CA ILE A 39 -9.30 8.23 14.79
C ILE A 39 -8.41 7.48 15.80
N ALA A 40 -8.76 7.57 17.07
CA ALA A 40 -8.11 6.83 18.18
C ALA A 40 -6.60 7.06 18.33
N GLY A 41 -6.08 8.25 17.96
CA GLY A 41 -4.66 8.56 18.07
C GLY A 41 -3.75 7.90 17.01
N ILE A 42 -4.34 7.21 16.03
CA ILE A 42 -3.58 6.63 14.92
C ILE A 42 -3.06 7.76 14.03
N ASN A 43 -1.79 7.66 13.62
CA ASN A 43 -1.18 8.58 12.68
C ASN A 43 -0.66 7.81 11.46
N MET A 44 -1.08 8.24 10.28
CA MET A 44 -0.54 7.75 9.01
C MET A 44 0.37 8.80 8.41
N SER A 45 1.56 8.41 7.98
CA SER A 45 2.46 9.25 7.19
C SER A 45 2.87 8.55 5.91
N PHE A 46 2.99 9.34 4.85
CA PHE A 46 3.46 8.88 3.54
C PHE A 46 4.53 9.85 3.06
N THR A 47 5.69 9.32 2.72
CA THR A 47 6.79 10.04 2.11
C THR A 47 7.13 9.39 0.79
N ALA A 48 7.20 10.15 -0.28
CA ALA A 48 7.56 9.63 -1.59
C ALA A 48 8.48 10.58 -2.34
N GLY A 49 9.42 10.02 -3.09
CA GLY A 49 10.30 10.74 -3.99
C GLY A 49 10.38 10.06 -5.34
N ALA A 50 10.53 10.86 -6.39
CA ALA A 50 10.70 10.36 -7.75
C ALA A 50 11.81 11.08 -8.47
N LEU A 51 12.64 10.33 -9.19
CA LEU A 51 13.74 10.80 -10.03
C LEU A 51 13.52 10.34 -11.47
N ILE A 52 13.86 11.22 -12.41
CA ILE A 52 13.79 10.94 -13.84
C ILE A 52 15.19 10.64 -14.33
N ILE A 53 15.37 9.47 -14.95
CA ILE A 53 16.64 9.07 -15.55
C ILE A 53 16.44 9.08 -17.07
N PRO A 54 17.07 10.03 -17.79
CA PRO A 54 16.94 10.13 -19.24
C PRO A 54 17.25 8.81 -19.93
N ASN A 55 16.43 8.42 -20.90
CA ASN A 55 16.51 7.19 -21.70
C ASN A 55 16.30 5.88 -20.95
N LEU A 56 16.27 5.87 -19.63
CA LEU A 56 16.05 4.67 -18.81
C LEU A 56 14.58 4.58 -18.36
N GLY A 57 14.07 5.64 -17.76
CA GLY A 57 12.73 5.69 -17.14
C GLY A 57 12.77 6.45 -15.82
N ASN A 58 11.70 6.36 -15.06
CA ASN A 58 11.54 7.03 -13.79
C ASN A 58 11.68 6.04 -12.64
N ILE A 59 12.39 6.43 -11.60
CA ILE A 59 12.56 5.65 -10.37
C ILE A 59 11.89 6.42 -9.25
N GLY A 60 11.08 5.72 -8.46
CA GLY A 60 10.42 6.25 -7.28
C GLY A 60 10.75 5.44 -6.03
N PHE A 61 10.74 6.10 -4.90
CA PHE A 61 10.74 5.46 -3.59
C PHE A 61 9.54 5.95 -2.80
N GLY A 62 8.97 5.09 -1.98
CA GLY A 62 7.88 5.42 -1.09
C GLY A 62 8.10 4.80 0.28
N LEU A 63 7.69 5.50 1.32
CA LEU A 63 7.67 5.03 2.69
C LEU A 63 6.30 5.39 3.28
N THR A 64 5.54 4.36 3.61
CA THR A 64 4.28 4.50 4.35
C THR A 64 4.50 4.02 5.76
N GLN A 65 4.07 4.79 6.74
CA GLN A 65 4.15 4.44 8.15
C GLN A 65 2.76 4.64 8.77
N MET A 66 2.34 3.69 9.60
CA MET A 66 1.17 3.80 10.45
C MET A 66 1.59 3.56 11.89
N ASN A 67 1.27 4.51 12.75
CA ASN A 67 1.52 4.42 14.19
C ASN A 67 0.18 4.40 14.90
N TYR A 68 -0.05 3.38 15.72
CA TYR A 68 -1.31 3.16 16.42
C TYR A 68 -1.37 3.83 17.80
N GLY A 69 -0.34 4.60 18.14
CA GLY A 69 -0.25 5.23 19.46
C GLY A 69 0.21 4.28 20.56
N GLU A 70 0.14 4.76 21.77
CA GLU A 70 0.49 4.02 22.98
C GLU A 70 -0.77 3.40 23.60
N MET A 71 -0.70 2.13 23.96
CA MET A 71 -1.79 1.34 24.54
C MET A 71 -1.35 0.76 25.87
N GLU A 72 -2.22 0.78 26.87
CA GLU A 72 -1.94 0.18 28.18
C GLU A 72 -2.09 -1.34 28.13
N VAL A 73 -1.17 -2.03 28.78
CA VAL A 73 -1.26 -3.47 28.99
C VAL A 73 -2.30 -3.75 30.07
N THR A 74 -3.27 -4.59 29.75
CA THR A 74 -4.32 -5.03 30.68
C THR A 74 -4.27 -6.54 30.88
N ASN A 75 -4.62 -7.02 32.08
CA ASN A 75 -4.77 -8.43 32.37
C ASN A 75 -6.05 -8.67 33.21
N LEU A 76 -6.31 -9.93 33.57
CA LEU A 76 -7.52 -10.30 34.32
C LEU A 76 -7.59 -9.65 35.71
N GLU A 77 -6.45 -9.36 36.33
CA GLU A 77 -6.36 -8.75 37.67
C GLU A 77 -6.41 -7.22 37.58
N TYR A 78 -5.79 -6.63 36.54
CA TYR A 78 -5.67 -5.19 36.31
C TYR A 78 -6.33 -4.79 35.00
N GLN A 79 -7.68 -4.81 35.02
CA GLN A 79 -8.48 -4.45 33.82
C GLN A 79 -8.39 -2.96 33.47
N GLY A 80 -8.00 -2.11 34.41
CA GLY A 80 -7.78 -0.66 34.23
C GLY A 80 -6.36 -0.30 33.78
N GLY A 81 -5.49 -1.29 33.54
CA GLY A 81 -4.09 -1.10 33.16
C GLY A 81 -3.09 -1.55 34.22
N THR A 82 -1.97 -2.09 33.77
CA THR A 82 -0.85 -2.56 34.61
C THR A 82 0.19 -1.46 34.89
N CYS A 83 -0.02 -0.24 34.42
CA CYS A 83 0.96 0.85 34.31
C CYS A 83 2.12 0.54 33.34
N GLU A 84 2.03 -0.50 32.55
CA GLU A 84 2.91 -0.82 31.43
C GLU A 84 2.20 -0.48 30.14
N SER A 85 2.93 0.06 29.16
CA SER A 85 2.37 0.40 27.86
C SER A 85 3.17 -0.22 26.73
N PHE A 86 2.51 -0.43 25.61
CA PHE A 86 3.12 -0.92 24.39
C PHE A 86 2.69 -0.09 23.16
N THR A 87 3.44 -0.23 22.08
CA THR A 87 3.13 0.43 20.81
C THR A 87 2.96 -0.59 19.70
N ALA A 88 2.14 -0.24 18.71
CA ALA A 88 2.04 -0.97 17.46
C ALA A 88 2.34 -0.03 16.28
N SER A 89 2.97 -0.57 15.25
CA SER A 89 3.32 0.20 14.05
C SER A 89 3.46 -0.68 12.82
N ASP A 90 3.03 -0.13 11.68
CA ASP A 90 3.24 -0.73 10.37
C ASP A 90 4.14 0.17 9.52
N ILE A 91 5.05 -0.44 8.77
CA ILE A 91 5.94 0.25 7.83
C ILE A 91 5.91 -0.49 6.51
N ALA A 92 5.75 0.25 5.41
CA ALA A 92 5.91 -0.26 4.06
C ALA A 92 6.90 0.62 3.30
N ALA A 93 8.05 0.06 2.94
CA ALA A 93 9.03 0.70 2.08
C ALA A 93 8.90 0.16 0.65
N SER A 94 8.92 1.03 -0.34
CA SER A 94 8.71 0.68 -1.75
C SER A 94 9.77 1.30 -2.65
N LEU A 95 10.16 0.54 -3.67
CA LEU A 95 11.01 0.99 -4.77
C LEU A 95 10.27 0.72 -6.08
N THR A 96 10.04 1.76 -6.85
CA THR A 96 9.25 1.73 -8.09
C THR A 96 10.13 2.06 -9.28
N PHE A 97 9.97 1.29 -10.35
CA PHE A 97 10.49 1.61 -11.67
C PHE A 97 9.33 1.77 -12.64
N SER A 98 9.37 2.80 -13.47
CA SER A 98 8.35 3.03 -14.49
C SER A 98 8.97 3.58 -15.77
N ARG A 99 8.42 3.15 -16.91
CA ARG A 99 8.89 3.59 -18.23
C ARG A 99 7.74 3.71 -19.21
N LYS A 100 7.76 4.76 -20.00
CA LYS A 100 6.93 4.90 -21.21
C LYS A 100 7.61 4.11 -22.33
N LEU A 101 7.02 3.00 -22.73
CA LEU A 101 7.58 2.09 -23.73
C LEU A 101 7.32 2.60 -25.15
N VAL A 102 6.12 3.12 -25.38
CA VAL A 102 5.69 3.81 -26.59
C VAL A 102 4.83 5.02 -26.21
N SER A 103 4.50 5.90 -27.17
CA SER A 103 3.74 7.12 -26.88
C SER A 103 2.43 6.87 -26.11
N TRP A 104 1.77 5.79 -26.40
CA TRP A 104 0.47 5.43 -25.87
C TRP A 104 0.50 4.40 -24.72
N PHE A 105 1.67 3.80 -24.39
CA PHE A 105 1.75 2.73 -23.40
C PHE A 105 2.89 2.92 -22.41
N SER A 106 2.54 2.90 -21.13
CA SER A 106 3.47 2.95 -20.01
C SER A 106 3.32 1.72 -19.12
N PHE A 107 4.44 1.27 -18.57
CA PHE A 107 4.52 0.15 -17.65
C PHE A 107 5.25 0.59 -16.38
N GLY A 108 4.85 0.06 -15.25
CA GLY A 108 5.52 0.27 -13.96
C GLY A 108 5.49 -0.98 -13.09
N SER A 109 6.51 -1.12 -12.27
CA SER A 109 6.64 -2.18 -11.27
C SER A 109 7.19 -1.61 -9.98
N THR A 110 6.68 -2.10 -8.86
CA THR A 110 7.14 -1.72 -7.51
C THR A 110 7.49 -2.98 -6.73
N ILE A 111 8.60 -2.94 -6.01
CA ILE A 111 8.92 -3.93 -4.98
C ILE A 111 8.69 -3.26 -3.64
N LYS A 112 7.99 -3.97 -2.74
CA LYS A 112 7.66 -3.50 -1.39
C LYS A 112 8.20 -4.43 -0.34
N TYR A 113 8.68 -3.87 0.74
CA TYR A 113 8.92 -4.55 2.01
C TYR A 113 7.95 -4.01 3.04
N VAL A 114 7.15 -4.89 3.62
CA VAL A 114 6.14 -4.55 4.64
C VAL A 114 6.55 -5.19 5.94
N ARG A 115 6.47 -4.44 7.03
CA ARG A 115 6.71 -4.93 8.38
C ARG A 115 5.66 -4.38 9.34
N SER A 116 5.07 -5.27 10.12
CA SER A 116 4.15 -4.97 11.21
C SER A 116 4.81 -5.33 12.54
N ASN A 117 4.75 -4.46 13.52
CA ASN A 117 5.26 -4.69 14.85
C ASN A 117 4.14 -4.44 15.86
N ILE A 118 3.98 -5.33 16.81
CA ILE A 118 3.08 -5.20 17.95
C ILE A 118 3.86 -5.64 19.17
N TRP A 119 4.15 -4.71 20.05
CA TRP A 119 4.95 -4.96 21.25
C TRP A 119 6.27 -5.67 20.92
N HIS A 120 6.45 -6.94 21.36
CA HIS A 120 7.66 -7.75 21.11
C HIS A 120 7.52 -8.71 19.92
N SER A 121 6.39 -8.68 19.23
CA SER A 121 6.10 -9.53 18.10
C SER A 121 6.14 -8.76 16.79
N SER A 122 6.67 -9.36 15.75
CA SER A 122 6.73 -8.74 14.42
C SER A 122 6.39 -9.72 13.30
N ALA A 123 5.84 -9.17 12.22
CA ALA A 123 5.61 -9.90 10.98
C ALA A 123 6.19 -9.11 9.81
N SER A 124 6.67 -9.79 8.78
CA SER A 124 7.16 -9.12 7.58
C SER A 124 6.81 -9.87 6.31
N ALA A 125 6.70 -9.12 5.21
CA ALA A 125 6.45 -9.65 3.88
C ALA A 125 7.17 -8.84 2.81
N VAL A 126 7.40 -9.48 1.66
CA VAL A 126 7.82 -8.83 0.43
C VAL A 126 6.69 -8.94 -0.58
N ALA A 127 6.39 -7.86 -1.27
CA ALA A 127 5.34 -7.80 -2.28
C ALA A 127 5.81 -7.07 -3.54
N VAL A 128 5.09 -7.33 -4.62
CA VAL A 128 5.30 -6.68 -5.93
C VAL A 128 3.98 -6.07 -6.37
N ASP A 129 4.06 -4.86 -6.91
CA ASP A 129 2.97 -4.25 -7.64
C ASP A 129 3.34 -4.15 -9.12
N LEU A 130 2.35 -4.30 -9.97
CA LEU A 130 2.46 -4.09 -11.41
C LEU A 130 1.40 -3.09 -11.84
N GLY A 131 1.75 -2.24 -12.78
CA GLY A 131 0.83 -1.28 -13.33
C GLY A 131 1.05 -1.05 -14.82
N VAL A 132 -0.04 -0.74 -15.50
CA VAL A 132 -0.04 -0.32 -16.90
C VAL A 132 -0.93 0.89 -17.10
N LEU A 133 -0.55 1.73 -18.05
CA LEU A 133 -1.33 2.86 -18.51
C LEU A 133 -1.35 2.87 -20.04
N VAL A 134 -2.54 2.96 -20.59
CA VAL A 134 -2.81 3.08 -22.01
C VAL A 134 -3.47 4.42 -22.27
N ASN A 135 -2.83 5.27 -23.03
CA ASN A 135 -3.36 6.56 -23.44
C ASN A 135 -3.78 6.45 -24.92
N THR A 136 -5.00 6.84 -25.24
CA THR A 136 -5.51 6.78 -26.61
C THR A 136 -5.98 8.16 -27.07
N ASP A 137 -5.97 8.38 -28.38
CA ASP A 137 -6.57 9.56 -29.01
C ASP A 137 -8.10 9.49 -29.10
N PHE A 138 -8.70 8.37 -28.66
CA PHE A 138 -10.13 8.13 -28.72
C PHE A 138 -10.87 9.15 -27.85
N PHE A 139 -11.84 9.85 -28.40
CA PHE A 139 -12.53 10.99 -27.77
C PHE A 139 -11.63 12.18 -27.40
N SER A 140 -10.44 12.27 -28.01
CA SER A 140 -9.58 13.43 -27.82
C SER A 140 -10.12 14.63 -28.60
N PHE A 141 -10.35 15.76 -27.93
CA PHE A 141 -10.70 17.03 -28.57
C PHE A 141 -9.49 17.76 -29.14
N THR A 142 -8.29 17.39 -28.74
CA THR A 142 -7.03 18.02 -29.15
C THR A 142 -6.25 17.20 -30.18
N GLY A 143 -6.66 15.95 -30.43
CA GLY A 143 -5.98 14.99 -31.29
C GLY A 143 -4.68 14.41 -30.70
N LYS A 144 -4.47 14.55 -29.39
CA LYS A 144 -3.31 13.98 -28.68
C LYS A 144 -3.73 12.77 -27.86
N ASP A 145 -2.87 11.73 -27.83
CA ASP A 145 -3.08 10.49 -27.04
C ASP A 145 -3.31 10.79 -25.53
N GLU A 146 -2.68 11.85 -25.00
CA GLU A 146 -2.75 12.20 -23.58
C GLU A 146 -4.09 12.83 -23.16
N ASP A 147 -4.90 13.25 -24.12
CA ASP A 147 -6.13 14.01 -23.90
C ASP A 147 -7.39 13.22 -24.24
N GLY A 148 -7.26 11.98 -24.71
CA GLY A 148 -8.37 11.09 -25.00
C GLY A 148 -8.73 10.16 -23.83
N LEU A 149 -9.27 8.99 -24.20
CA LEU A 149 -9.57 7.93 -23.26
C LEU A 149 -8.28 7.30 -22.72
N ASN A 150 -8.08 7.41 -21.42
CA ASN A 150 -7.00 6.75 -20.71
C ASN A 150 -7.54 5.51 -19.98
N ILE A 151 -6.82 4.41 -20.06
CA ILE A 151 -7.15 3.16 -19.36
C ILE A 151 -5.97 2.80 -18.46
N GLY A 152 -6.25 2.58 -17.20
CA GLY A 152 -5.26 2.16 -16.20
C GLY A 152 -5.62 0.80 -15.62
N MET A 153 -4.62 -0.04 -15.40
CA MET A 153 -4.77 -1.29 -14.65
C MET A 153 -3.61 -1.43 -13.67
N SER A 154 -3.90 -1.92 -12.47
CA SER A 154 -2.87 -2.24 -11.49
C SER A 154 -3.22 -3.46 -10.66
N ILE A 155 -2.19 -4.22 -10.30
CA ILE A 155 -2.24 -5.29 -9.29
C ILE A 155 -1.29 -4.84 -8.19
N SER A 156 -1.79 -4.75 -6.96
CA SER A 156 -1.01 -4.29 -5.82
C SER A 156 -0.94 -5.34 -4.73
N ASN A 157 0.22 -5.41 -4.04
CA ASN A 157 0.48 -6.27 -2.89
C ASN A 157 0.46 -7.77 -3.20
N TYR A 158 0.87 -8.17 -4.40
CA TYR A 158 1.11 -9.58 -4.69
C TYR A 158 2.42 -10.02 -4.03
N GLY A 159 2.35 -10.83 -2.98
CA GLY A 159 3.55 -11.12 -2.18
C GLY A 159 3.47 -12.33 -1.27
N SER A 160 4.45 -12.43 -0.37
CA SER A 160 4.51 -13.48 0.63
C SER A 160 3.46 -13.29 1.72
N ARG A 161 3.10 -14.37 2.39
CA ARG A 161 2.26 -14.31 3.59
C ARG A 161 3.03 -13.72 4.75
N MET A 162 2.31 -13.07 5.63
CA MET A 162 2.80 -12.58 6.92
C MET A 162 2.45 -13.57 8.02
N ARG A 163 3.30 -13.64 9.04
CA ARG A 163 3.03 -14.35 10.29
C ARG A 163 3.78 -13.63 11.41
N PHE A 164 3.09 -13.41 12.52
CA PHE A 164 3.76 -12.88 13.70
C PHE A 164 4.69 -13.92 14.32
N ASP A 165 5.87 -13.43 14.74
CA ASP A 165 6.86 -14.14 15.53
C ASP A 165 7.41 -13.19 16.60
N GLY A 166 7.71 -13.71 17.79
CA GLY A 166 8.22 -12.90 18.91
C GLY A 166 8.11 -13.64 20.22
N ILE A 167 8.59 -13.01 21.28
CA ILE A 167 8.62 -13.64 22.61
C ILE A 167 7.24 -13.80 23.24
N ASP A 168 6.26 -13.00 22.84
CA ASP A 168 4.91 -13.00 23.42
C ASP A 168 4.12 -14.27 23.06
N ILE A 169 4.56 -15.03 22.06
CA ILE A 169 3.90 -16.28 21.64
C ILE A 169 4.46 -17.50 22.37
N TYR A 170 5.48 -17.35 23.22
CA TYR A 170 5.99 -18.41 24.05
C TYR A 170 5.25 -18.45 25.39
N GLN A 171 4.81 -19.64 25.78
CA GLN A 171 4.12 -19.89 27.03
C GLN A 171 4.73 -21.14 27.69
N PRO A 172 4.87 -21.17 29.02
CA PRO A 172 5.19 -22.40 29.71
C PRO A 172 4.04 -23.41 29.53
N ILE A 173 4.33 -24.60 29.09
CA ILE A 173 3.36 -25.68 28.87
C ILE A 173 3.74 -26.86 29.74
N ASP A 174 2.80 -27.34 30.53
CA ASP A 174 2.90 -28.63 31.21
C ASP A 174 2.60 -29.74 30.21
N ILE A 175 3.59 -30.57 29.88
CA ILE A 175 3.48 -31.67 28.92
C ILE A 175 3.04 -32.99 29.58
N SER A 176 2.95 -33.05 30.91
CA SER A 176 2.52 -34.22 31.65
C SER A 176 1.73 -33.87 32.91
N GLU A 177 0.40 -33.91 32.80
CA GLU A 177 -0.52 -33.64 33.91
C GLU A 177 -0.49 -34.73 35.01
N TYR A 178 0.12 -35.86 34.74
CA TYR A 178 0.03 -37.07 35.59
C TYR A 178 1.36 -37.49 36.23
N GLU A 179 2.48 -36.85 35.81
CA GLU A 179 3.80 -37.19 36.33
C GLU A 179 4.34 -35.99 37.15
N GLU A 180 4.65 -36.27 38.42
CA GLU A 180 5.37 -35.31 39.25
C GLU A 180 6.81 -35.21 38.75
N GLY A 181 7.18 -34.00 38.28
CA GLY A 181 8.52 -33.70 37.75
C GLY A 181 8.60 -32.29 37.23
N ASN A 182 9.74 -31.92 36.62
CA ASN A 182 9.99 -30.59 36.07
C ASN A 182 9.45 -30.46 34.62
N TYR A 183 8.19 -30.85 34.41
CA TYR A 183 7.53 -30.82 33.10
C TYR A 183 6.63 -29.58 32.93
N GLY A 184 6.33 -28.83 33.99
CA GLY A 184 5.43 -27.69 33.99
C GLY A 184 6.00 -26.42 33.36
N ASP A 185 7.32 -26.36 33.12
CA ASP A 185 8.01 -25.18 32.59
C ASP A 185 8.66 -25.41 31.20
N VAL A 186 8.11 -26.32 30.41
CA VAL A 186 8.59 -26.52 29.05
C VAL A 186 8.13 -25.36 28.17
N PRO A 187 9.03 -24.59 27.54
CA PRO A 187 8.64 -23.50 26.67
C PRO A 187 7.90 -24.05 25.45
N GLY A 188 6.60 -23.80 25.40
CA GLY A 188 5.77 -24.05 24.23
C GLY A 188 5.56 -22.78 23.42
N GLN A 189 5.26 -22.92 22.14
CA GLN A 189 5.02 -21.79 21.25
C GLN A 189 3.64 -21.92 20.64
N PHE A 190 2.80 -20.88 20.81
CA PHE A 190 1.62 -20.72 19.97
C PHE A 190 2.03 -20.50 18.52
N ARG A 191 1.40 -21.21 17.60
CA ARG A 191 1.63 -21.03 16.17
C ARG A 191 0.55 -20.12 15.58
N PRO A 192 0.83 -18.82 15.37
CA PRO A 192 -0.11 -17.93 14.70
C PRO A 192 -0.40 -18.39 13.27
N SER A 193 -1.62 -18.14 12.80
CA SER A 193 -1.98 -18.38 11.42
C SER A 193 -1.28 -17.40 10.50
N ASP A 194 -0.93 -17.86 9.31
CA ASP A 194 -0.43 -17.01 8.24
C ASP A 194 -1.59 -16.25 7.61
N TRP A 195 -1.37 -14.97 7.21
CA TRP A 195 -2.34 -14.22 6.43
C TRP A 195 -1.67 -13.60 5.19
N GLU A 196 -2.47 -13.38 4.17
CA GLU A 196 -2.01 -12.75 2.93
C GLU A 196 -2.09 -11.23 3.05
N LEU A 197 -1.22 -10.54 2.32
CA LEU A 197 -1.37 -9.11 2.12
C LEU A 197 -2.68 -8.82 1.35
N PRO A 198 -3.31 -7.65 1.57
CA PRO A 198 -4.52 -7.26 0.85
C PRO A 198 -4.19 -7.06 -0.64
N LEU A 199 -4.29 -8.14 -1.41
CA LEU A 199 -4.14 -8.09 -2.87
C LEU A 199 -5.30 -7.31 -3.47
N ILE A 200 -5.00 -6.31 -4.27
CA ILE A 200 -6.01 -5.47 -4.90
C ILE A 200 -5.73 -5.41 -6.41
N PHE A 201 -6.71 -5.84 -7.19
CA PHE A 201 -6.77 -5.56 -8.61
C PHE A 201 -7.61 -4.31 -8.85
N ARG A 202 -7.09 -3.38 -9.65
CA ARG A 202 -7.79 -2.16 -10.05
C ARG A 202 -7.79 -2.03 -11.56
N ILE A 203 -8.92 -1.62 -12.09
CA ILE A 203 -9.06 -1.19 -13.48
C ILE A 203 -9.79 0.15 -13.49
N GLY A 204 -9.27 1.11 -14.22
CA GLY A 204 -9.83 2.44 -14.31
C GLY A 204 -9.87 2.98 -15.71
N VAL A 205 -10.81 3.90 -15.93
CA VAL A 205 -10.92 4.68 -17.15
C VAL A 205 -10.99 6.16 -16.80
N ALA A 206 -10.39 7.01 -17.62
CA ALA A 206 -10.44 8.44 -17.44
C ALA A 206 -10.59 9.15 -18.79
N LEU A 207 -11.39 10.21 -18.81
CA LEU A 207 -11.62 11.09 -19.96
C LEU A 207 -11.34 12.53 -19.58
N LYS A 208 -10.79 13.30 -20.51
CA LYS A 208 -10.56 14.74 -20.36
C LYS A 208 -11.43 15.52 -21.37
N PRO A 209 -12.74 15.63 -21.12
CA PRO A 209 -13.68 16.25 -22.05
C PRO A 209 -13.41 17.74 -22.32
N ILE A 210 -12.79 18.42 -21.38
CA ILE A 210 -12.40 19.81 -21.53
C ILE A 210 -10.91 19.95 -21.16
N LYS A 211 -10.09 20.37 -22.11
CA LYS A 211 -8.69 20.74 -21.87
C LYS A 211 -8.32 21.94 -22.73
N ASN A 212 -8.12 23.07 -22.08
CA ASN A 212 -7.64 24.30 -22.68
C ASN A 212 -6.54 24.91 -21.78
N ASN A 213 -5.94 26.03 -22.18
CA ASN A 213 -4.86 26.66 -21.42
C ASN A 213 -5.27 27.19 -20.05
N ILE A 214 -6.55 27.26 -19.74
CA ILE A 214 -7.10 27.88 -18.52
C ILE A 214 -7.76 26.83 -17.63
N SER A 215 -8.42 25.81 -18.23
CA SER A 215 -9.25 24.85 -17.49
C SER A 215 -9.06 23.45 -18.04
N GLN A 216 -9.08 22.48 -17.12
CA GLN A 216 -9.13 21.05 -17.45
C GLN A 216 -10.21 20.38 -16.60
N LEU A 217 -11.09 19.64 -17.25
CA LEU A 217 -12.04 18.75 -16.60
C LEU A 217 -11.61 17.31 -16.85
N THR A 218 -11.46 16.54 -15.80
CA THR A 218 -11.17 15.10 -15.87
C THR A 218 -12.30 14.34 -15.19
N ILE A 219 -12.84 13.34 -15.84
CA ILE A 219 -13.84 12.41 -15.29
C ILE A 219 -13.21 11.03 -15.29
N SER A 220 -13.26 10.34 -14.16
CA SER A 220 -12.68 9.01 -14.00
C SER A 220 -13.63 8.05 -13.29
N ALA A 221 -13.47 6.76 -13.58
CA ALA A 221 -14.15 5.69 -12.88
C ALA A 221 -13.19 4.50 -12.73
N ASP A 222 -13.05 4.01 -11.50
CA ASP A 222 -12.21 2.87 -11.15
C ASP A 222 -13.04 1.77 -10.52
N ALA A 223 -12.84 0.52 -10.95
CA ALA A 223 -13.35 -0.67 -10.31
C ALA A 223 -12.22 -1.34 -9.50
N LEU A 224 -12.51 -1.71 -8.26
CA LEU A 224 -11.59 -2.34 -7.33
C LEU A 224 -12.10 -3.73 -6.97
N HIS A 225 -11.20 -4.72 -7.04
CA HIS A 225 -11.46 -6.09 -6.64
C HIS A 225 -10.39 -6.53 -5.64
N PRO A 226 -10.62 -6.34 -4.32
CA PRO A 226 -9.71 -6.82 -3.27
C PRO A 226 -9.99 -8.30 -2.97
N ASN A 227 -8.94 -9.04 -2.52
CA ASN A 227 -9.09 -10.45 -2.13
C ASN A 227 -9.76 -10.64 -0.75
N ASN A 228 -9.82 -9.60 0.06
CA ASN A 228 -10.27 -9.65 1.46
C ASN A 228 -11.51 -8.78 1.75
N ASN A 229 -12.10 -8.19 0.74
CA ASN A 229 -13.26 -7.30 0.88
C ASN A 229 -14.18 -7.37 -0.35
N SER A 230 -15.34 -6.73 -0.27
CA SER A 230 -16.27 -6.60 -1.40
C SER A 230 -15.71 -5.68 -2.49
N GLU A 231 -16.12 -5.95 -3.71
CA GLU A 231 -15.83 -5.09 -4.87
C GLU A 231 -16.44 -3.70 -4.69
N SER A 232 -15.78 -2.70 -5.24
CA SER A 232 -16.26 -1.32 -5.19
C SER A 232 -15.97 -0.58 -6.50
N ILE A 233 -16.78 0.45 -6.76
CA ILE A 233 -16.61 1.36 -7.89
C ILE A 233 -16.46 2.77 -7.35
N ASN A 234 -15.41 3.44 -7.76
CA ASN A 234 -15.12 4.83 -7.42
C ASN A 234 -15.32 5.71 -8.65
N ILE A 235 -15.86 6.90 -8.45
CA ILE A 235 -16.09 7.88 -9.52
C ILE A 235 -15.51 9.22 -9.06
N GLY A 236 -14.80 9.88 -9.93
CA GLY A 236 -14.14 11.15 -9.67
C GLY A 236 -14.17 12.13 -10.83
#